data_04046fda9027115aba9b1cfa5f151e59
#
_entry.id   04046fda9027115aba9b1cfa5f151e59
#
_cell.length_a   1.000
_cell.length_b   1.000
_cell.length_c   1.000
_cell.angle_alpha   90.00
_cell.angle_beta   90.00
_cell.angle_gamma   90.00
#
_symmetry.space_group_name_H-M   'P 1'
#
loop_
_entity.id
_entity.type
_entity.pdbx_description
1 polymer ?
#
loop_
_entity_poly.entity_id
_entity_poly.type
_entity_poly.pdbx_seq_one_letter_code
_entity_poly.pdbx_strand_id
1 'polypeptide(L)'
;VLRGMILNASPPTADAAEIDRQLRPERPLRNRGRPLTLGERKALARRPRGDALTELLRDPHPDVVAILLDNPQLTEREVVRVAAMRPAVPAALVLVAEHRRWSTRPGVRRALVFNPHTPVHVALRLVVTLSPADWGDIAEAHGLADPVRASARELHARAGPHRIRQAVGL
;
A
#
# COMPACT_ATOMS: atom_id res chain seq x y z
N VAL A 1 -28.33 -16.68 -25.33
CA VAL A 1 -28.97 -16.05 -24.15
C VAL A 1 -27.96 -16.14 -23.00
N LEU A 2 -27.08 -15.12 -22.86
CA LEU A 2 -26.14 -14.97 -21.74
C LEU A 2 -26.80 -14.09 -20.68
N ARG A 3 -27.32 -14.73 -19.66
CA ARG A 3 -27.87 -14.09 -18.46
C ARG A 3 -26.71 -13.65 -17.57
N GLY A 4 -26.69 -12.36 -17.21
CA GLY A 4 -25.63 -11.70 -16.47
C GLY A 4 -25.31 -12.38 -15.13
N MET A 5 -24.04 -12.63 -14.90
CA MET A 5 -23.49 -12.83 -13.57
C MET A 5 -23.44 -11.46 -12.90
N ILE A 6 -24.43 -11.21 -12.05
CA ILE A 6 -24.34 -10.16 -11.05
C ILE A 6 -23.25 -10.63 -10.08
N LEU A 7 -22.09 -10.00 -10.14
CA LEU A 7 -21.07 -10.10 -9.09
C LEU A 7 -21.72 -9.59 -7.80
N ASN A 8 -22.17 -10.49 -6.95
CA ASN A 8 -22.52 -10.21 -5.58
C ASN A 8 -21.23 -9.68 -4.91
N ALA A 9 -21.11 -8.38 -4.83
CA ALA A 9 -20.15 -7.75 -3.93
C ALA A 9 -20.55 -8.20 -2.52
N SER A 10 -19.77 -9.07 -1.91
CA SER A 10 -19.91 -9.41 -0.51
C SER A 10 -19.96 -8.13 0.31
N PRO A 11 -20.82 -8.00 1.31
CA PRO A 11 -20.83 -6.84 2.18
C PRO A 11 -19.43 -6.64 2.76
N PRO A 12 -18.96 -5.38 2.92
CA PRO A 12 -17.65 -5.13 3.50
C PRO A 12 -17.56 -5.87 4.83
N THR A 13 -16.50 -6.64 5.01
CA THR A 13 -16.22 -7.31 6.28
C THR A 13 -16.13 -6.24 7.39
N ALA A 14 -16.39 -6.62 8.65
CA ALA A 14 -16.27 -5.70 9.79
C ALA A 14 -14.91 -4.96 9.79
N ASP A 15 -13.85 -5.63 9.35
CA ASP A 15 -12.51 -5.05 9.20
C ASP A 15 -12.46 -3.91 8.16
N ALA A 16 -13.17 -4.03 7.04
CA ALA A 16 -13.18 -2.99 6.02
C ALA A 16 -13.89 -1.71 6.50
N ALA A 17 -14.97 -1.87 7.25
CA ALA A 17 -15.71 -0.75 7.86
C ALA A 17 -14.89 -0.06 8.96
N GLU A 18 -14.16 -0.84 9.75
CA GLU A 18 -13.25 -0.32 10.78
C GLU A 18 -12.07 0.42 10.15
N ILE A 19 -11.46 -0.13 9.09
CA ILE A 19 -10.40 0.55 8.32
C ILE A 19 -10.91 1.86 7.74
N ASP A 20 -12.10 1.89 7.13
CA ASP A 20 -12.69 3.14 6.61
C ASP A 20 -12.89 4.18 7.71
N ARG A 21 -13.36 3.75 8.91
CA ARG A 21 -13.55 4.64 10.05
C ARG A 21 -12.23 5.22 10.55
N GLN A 22 -11.19 4.41 10.66
CA GLN A 22 -9.87 4.83 11.16
C GLN A 22 -9.08 5.66 10.13
N LEU A 23 -9.33 5.45 8.83
CA LEU A 23 -8.73 6.24 7.76
C LEU A 23 -9.42 7.58 7.53
N ARG A 24 -10.61 7.80 8.12
CA ARG A 24 -11.24 9.11 8.01
C ARG A 24 -10.35 10.16 8.62
N PRO A 25 -9.99 11.23 7.88
CA PRO A 25 -9.15 12.27 8.40
C PRO A 25 -9.84 12.94 9.60
N GLU A 26 -9.09 13.16 10.69
CA GLU A 26 -9.60 13.89 11.88
C GLU A 26 -10.14 15.27 11.50
N ARG A 27 -9.57 15.86 10.47
CA ARG A 27 -10.00 17.12 9.86
C ARG A 27 -10.26 16.91 8.36
N PRO A 28 -11.44 16.43 7.96
CA PRO A 28 -11.73 16.23 6.56
C PRO A 28 -11.60 17.55 5.78
N LEU A 29 -10.99 17.48 4.60
CA LEU A 29 -10.93 18.60 3.69
C LEU A 29 -12.35 19.15 3.44
N ARG A 30 -12.52 20.44 3.63
CA ARG A 30 -13.82 21.09 3.58
C ARG A 30 -13.87 22.19 2.50
N ASN A 31 -15.03 22.32 1.89
CA ASN A 31 -15.38 23.46 1.04
C ASN A 31 -16.60 24.14 1.64
N ARG A 32 -16.48 25.43 2.00
CA ARG A 32 -17.55 26.23 2.60
C ARG A 32 -18.23 25.53 3.79
N GLY A 33 -17.44 24.93 4.66
CA GLY A 33 -17.92 24.26 5.88
C GLY A 33 -18.42 22.82 5.71
N ARG A 34 -18.63 22.29 4.48
CA ARG A 34 -19.01 20.90 4.23
C ARG A 34 -17.81 20.05 3.81
N PRO A 35 -17.84 18.73 4.03
CA PRO A 35 -16.84 17.82 3.48
C PRO A 35 -16.81 17.86 1.95
N LEU A 36 -15.63 17.65 1.36
CA LEU A 36 -15.49 17.54 -0.08
C LEU A 36 -16.21 16.29 -0.61
N THR A 37 -16.90 16.46 -1.72
CA THR A 37 -17.43 15.33 -2.50
C THR A 37 -16.28 14.51 -3.13
N LEU A 38 -16.54 13.29 -3.56
CA LEU A 38 -15.55 12.46 -4.25
C LEU A 38 -15.00 13.19 -5.49
N GLY A 39 -15.85 13.85 -6.26
CA GLY A 39 -15.44 14.62 -7.44
C GLY A 39 -14.48 15.76 -7.11
N GLU A 40 -14.76 16.50 -6.05
CA GLU A 40 -13.89 17.58 -5.56
C GLU A 40 -12.55 17.03 -5.04
N ARG A 41 -12.56 15.90 -4.32
CA ARG A 41 -11.33 15.24 -3.86
C ARG A 41 -10.47 14.75 -5.03
N LYS A 42 -11.08 14.15 -6.05
CA LYS A 42 -10.40 13.77 -7.30
C LYS A 42 -9.82 14.98 -8.05
N ALA A 43 -10.56 16.08 -8.11
CA ALA A 43 -10.09 17.32 -8.72
C ALA A 43 -8.90 17.91 -7.96
N LEU A 44 -8.97 17.90 -6.61
CA LEU A 44 -7.89 18.38 -5.75
C LEU A 44 -6.65 17.46 -5.82
N ALA A 45 -6.83 16.14 -5.97
CA ALA A 45 -5.74 15.17 -6.09
C ALA A 45 -4.88 15.40 -7.35
N ARG A 46 -5.45 15.95 -8.43
CA ARG A 46 -4.69 16.31 -9.64
C ARG A 46 -3.71 17.46 -9.40
N ARG A 47 -4.05 18.39 -8.50
CA ARG A 47 -3.23 19.57 -8.17
C ARG A 47 -3.41 19.92 -6.69
N PRO A 48 -2.86 19.09 -5.78
CA PRO A 48 -2.99 19.33 -4.35
C PRO A 48 -2.28 20.64 -3.98
N ARG A 49 -2.88 21.40 -3.07
CA ARG A 49 -2.35 22.68 -2.57
C ARG A 49 -2.12 22.57 -1.07
N GLY A 50 -0.98 23.08 -0.61
CA GLY A 50 -0.65 23.11 0.82
C GLY A 50 -0.76 21.72 1.46
N ASP A 51 -1.40 21.66 2.62
CA ASP A 51 -1.55 20.44 3.41
C ASP A 51 -2.51 19.40 2.81
N ALA A 52 -3.24 19.76 1.73
CA ALA A 52 -4.20 18.87 1.10
C ALA A 52 -3.56 17.56 0.60
N LEU A 53 -2.30 17.59 0.20
CA LEU A 53 -1.59 16.37 -0.21
C LEU A 53 -1.53 15.34 0.93
N THR A 54 -1.20 15.78 2.14
CA THR A 54 -1.09 14.90 3.31
C THR A 54 -2.45 14.27 3.66
N GLU A 55 -3.53 15.04 3.57
CA GLU A 55 -4.87 14.53 3.84
C GLU A 55 -5.37 13.58 2.75
N LEU A 56 -5.10 13.90 1.48
CA LEU A 56 -5.46 13.05 0.35
C LEU A 56 -4.69 11.73 0.30
N LEU A 57 -3.47 11.67 0.86
CA LEU A 57 -2.72 10.42 1.00
C LEU A 57 -3.39 9.42 1.94
N ARG A 58 -4.31 9.89 2.79
CA ARG A 58 -5.15 9.08 3.69
C ARG A 58 -6.57 8.88 3.16
N ASP A 59 -6.82 9.24 1.90
CA ASP A 59 -8.15 9.11 1.34
C ASP A 59 -8.54 7.62 1.22
N PRO A 60 -9.70 7.21 1.76
CA PRO A 60 -10.14 5.82 1.68
C PRO A 60 -10.54 5.38 0.28
N HIS A 61 -10.74 6.34 -0.65
CA HIS A 61 -11.23 6.00 -1.98
C HIS A 61 -10.07 5.71 -2.95
N PRO A 62 -9.99 4.51 -3.54
CA PRO A 62 -8.87 4.10 -4.39
C PRO A 62 -8.65 5.00 -5.61
N ASP A 63 -9.72 5.57 -6.19
CA ASP A 63 -9.57 6.49 -7.33
C ASP A 63 -8.85 7.79 -6.98
N VAL A 64 -8.98 8.28 -5.74
CA VAL A 64 -8.25 9.47 -5.26
C VAL A 64 -6.78 9.13 -5.14
N VAL A 65 -6.46 7.96 -4.57
CA VAL A 65 -5.09 7.45 -4.46
C VAL A 65 -4.47 7.25 -5.85
N ALA A 66 -5.21 6.65 -6.79
CA ALA A 66 -4.72 6.46 -8.17
C ALA A 66 -4.31 7.79 -8.83
N ILE A 67 -5.15 8.82 -8.71
CA ILE A 67 -4.84 10.16 -9.24
C ILE A 67 -3.61 10.77 -8.56
N LEU A 68 -3.45 10.57 -7.25
CA LEU A 68 -2.28 11.07 -6.51
C LEU A 68 -1.00 10.39 -6.96
N LEU A 69 -1.03 9.07 -7.21
CA LEU A 69 0.15 8.31 -7.65
C LEU A 69 0.71 8.82 -8.98
N ASP A 70 -0.14 9.37 -9.85
CA ASP A 70 0.24 10.00 -11.12
C ASP A 70 0.75 11.45 -10.96
N ASN A 71 0.61 12.03 -9.77
CA ASN A 71 1.03 13.41 -9.56
C ASN A 71 2.56 13.55 -9.66
N PRO A 72 3.08 14.44 -10.55
CA PRO A 72 4.52 14.61 -10.72
C PRO A 72 5.23 15.16 -9.47
N GLN A 73 4.54 15.88 -8.61
CA GLN A 73 5.07 16.43 -7.35
C GLN A 73 5.16 15.39 -6.24
N LEU A 74 4.51 14.21 -6.40
CA LEU A 74 4.56 13.17 -5.39
C LEU A 74 5.97 12.59 -5.29
N THR A 75 6.50 12.53 -4.07
CA THR A 75 7.83 12.01 -3.77
C THR A 75 7.79 10.53 -3.36
N GLU A 76 8.91 9.82 -3.54
CA GLU A 76 9.04 8.43 -3.07
C GLU A 76 8.76 8.32 -1.57
N ARG A 77 9.23 9.28 -0.77
CA ARG A 77 9.00 9.30 0.68
C ARG A 77 7.51 9.31 1.05
N GLU A 78 6.71 10.06 0.31
CA GLU A 78 5.25 10.11 0.52
C GLU A 78 4.58 8.80 0.13
N VAL A 79 5.01 8.18 -0.97
CA VAL A 79 4.49 6.87 -1.39
C VAL A 79 4.88 5.76 -0.41
N VAL A 80 6.12 5.76 0.10
CA VAL A 80 6.54 4.86 1.18
C VAL A 80 5.67 5.04 2.42
N ARG A 81 5.32 6.28 2.77
CA ARG A 81 4.42 6.57 3.90
C ARG A 81 3.03 5.98 3.66
N VAL A 82 2.45 6.13 2.45
CA VAL A 82 1.18 5.49 2.08
C VAL A 82 1.26 3.97 2.18
N ALA A 83 2.31 3.38 1.61
CA ALA A 83 2.52 1.92 1.63
C ALA A 83 2.73 1.35 3.04
N ALA A 84 3.31 2.14 3.96
CA ALA A 84 3.55 1.75 5.35
C ALA A 84 2.39 2.08 6.30
N MET A 85 1.40 2.85 5.85
CA MET A 85 0.29 3.31 6.70
C MET A 85 -0.53 2.14 7.26
N ARG A 86 -0.89 2.23 8.54
CA ARG A 86 -1.72 1.24 9.22
C ARG A 86 -2.76 1.96 10.09
N PRO A 87 -4.03 1.63 9.93
CA PRO A 87 -4.60 0.72 8.94
C PRO A 87 -4.48 1.28 7.51
N ALA A 88 -4.63 0.42 6.51
CA ALA A 88 -4.58 0.79 5.09
C ALA A 88 -5.70 0.11 4.30
N VAL A 89 -6.17 0.77 3.25
CA VAL A 89 -7.11 0.18 2.30
C VAL A 89 -6.37 -0.77 1.36
N PRO A 90 -6.67 -2.08 1.35
CA PRO A 90 -5.96 -3.04 0.50
C PRO A 90 -5.93 -2.66 -0.98
N ALA A 91 -7.04 -2.12 -1.51
CA ALA A 91 -7.10 -1.65 -2.90
C ALA A 91 -6.09 -0.52 -3.20
N ALA A 92 -5.86 0.39 -2.26
CA ALA A 92 -4.85 1.44 -2.41
C ALA A 92 -3.43 0.87 -2.46
N LEU A 93 -3.14 -0.16 -1.64
CA LEU A 93 -1.84 -0.84 -1.65
C LEU A 93 -1.60 -1.60 -2.96
N VAL A 94 -2.66 -2.21 -3.54
CA VAL A 94 -2.59 -2.81 -4.88
C VAL A 94 -2.23 -1.76 -5.93
N LEU A 95 -2.90 -0.60 -5.92
CA LEU A 95 -2.59 0.49 -6.85
C LEU A 95 -1.13 0.95 -6.74
N VAL A 96 -0.59 1.08 -5.53
CA VAL A 96 0.83 1.42 -5.33
C VAL A 96 1.74 0.34 -5.90
N ALA A 97 1.42 -0.96 -5.64
CA ALA A 97 2.21 -2.10 -6.10
C ALA A 97 2.22 -2.26 -7.62
N GLU A 98 1.16 -1.84 -8.30
CA GLU A 98 0.99 -1.94 -9.76
C GLU A 98 1.38 -0.66 -10.50
N HIS A 99 1.58 0.44 -9.78
CA HIS A 99 1.89 1.71 -10.38
C HIS A 99 3.27 1.72 -11.04
N ARG A 100 3.33 2.02 -12.34
CA ARG A 100 4.55 1.94 -13.17
C ARG A 100 5.77 2.67 -12.60
N ARG A 101 5.56 3.85 -12.01
CA ARG A 101 6.64 4.68 -11.42
C ARG A 101 7.09 4.15 -10.06
N TRP A 102 6.17 3.63 -9.25
CA TRP A 102 6.41 3.35 -7.83
C TRP A 102 6.73 1.89 -7.55
N SER A 103 6.21 0.96 -8.36
CA SER A 103 6.48 -0.48 -8.21
C SER A 103 7.95 -0.86 -8.40
N THR A 104 8.75 0.00 -9.03
CA THR A 104 10.19 -0.23 -9.25
C THR A 104 11.05 0.25 -8.07
N ARG A 105 10.49 1.01 -7.13
CA ARG A 105 11.24 1.62 -6.01
C ARG A 105 11.43 0.61 -4.87
N PRO A 106 12.68 0.27 -4.47
CA PRO A 106 12.94 -0.70 -3.40
C PRO A 106 12.27 -0.34 -2.08
N GLY A 107 12.33 0.94 -1.67
CA GLY A 107 11.68 1.43 -0.44
C GLY A 107 10.17 1.22 -0.44
N VAL A 108 9.50 1.42 -1.58
CA VAL A 108 8.06 1.20 -1.74
C VAL A 108 7.72 -0.29 -1.66
N ARG A 109 8.48 -1.15 -2.35
CA ARG A 109 8.28 -2.62 -2.30
C ARG A 109 8.43 -3.14 -0.87
N ARG A 110 9.49 -2.71 -0.18
CA ARG A 110 9.72 -3.05 1.21
C ARG A 110 8.55 -2.65 2.09
N ALA A 111 8.11 -1.40 2.00
CA ALA A 111 6.98 -0.90 2.79
C ALA A 111 5.68 -1.69 2.53
N LEU A 112 5.39 -2.05 1.28
CA LEU A 112 4.24 -2.86 0.91
C LEU A 112 4.29 -4.27 1.51
N VAL A 113 5.44 -4.96 1.43
CA VAL A 113 5.56 -6.33 1.97
C VAL A 113 5.45 -6.34 3.49
N PHE A 114 5.99 -5.32 4.18
CA PHE A 114 5.87 -5.18 5.62
C PHE A 114 4.50 -4.71 6.10
N ASN A 115 3.58 -4.34 5.19
CA ASN A 115 2.24 -3.92 5.57
C ASN A 115 1.28 -5.13 5.62
N PRO A 116 0.72 -5.47 6.79
CA PRO A 116 -0.19 -6.62 6.95
C PRO A 116 -1.49 -6.49 6.15
N HIS A 117 -1.87 -5.26 5.76
CA HIS A 117 -3.05 -5.01 4.93
C HIS A 117 -2.78 -5.22 3.42
N THR A 118 -1.53 -5.44 3.03
CA THR A 118 -1.21 -5.78 1.64
C THR A 118 -1.76 -7.17 1.32
N PRO A 119 -2.56 -7.33 0.24
CA PRO A 119 -3.06 -8.63 -0.15
C PRO A 119 -1.93 -9.63 -0.33
N VAL A 120 -2.11 -10.85 0.20
CA VAL A 120 -1.08 -11.89 0.25
C VAL A 120 -0.45 -12.17 -1.12
N HIS A 121 -1.28 -12.23 -2.17
CA HIS A 121 -0.79 -12.47 -3.54
C HIS A 121 0.13 -11.34 -4.05
N VAL A 122 -0.11 -10.09 -3.63
CA VAL A 122 0.76 -8.94 -3.95
C VAL A 122 2.06 -9.04 -3.16
N ALA A 123 1.98 -9.29 -1.85
CA ALA A 123 3.15 -9.42 -0.99
C ALA A 123 4.07 -10.56 -1.46
N LEU A 124 3.51 -11.73 -1.83
CA LEU A 124 4.27 -12.86 -2.37
C LEU A 124 4.98 -12.53 -3.70
N ARG A 125 4.36 -11.72 -4.54
CA ARG A 125 4.97 -11.26 -5.79
C ARG A 125 6.13 -10.30 -5.56
N LEU A 126 6.04 -9.49 -4.50
CA LEU A 126 7.05 -8.48 -4.17
C LEU A 126 8.21 -9.04 -3.32
N VAL A 127 7.97 -10.00 -2.42
CA VAL A 127 9.00 -10.54 -1.51
C VAL A 127 10.23 -11.06 -2.25
N VAL A 128 10.05 -11.69 -3.41
CA VAL A 128 11.15 -12.23 -4.22
C VAL A 128 12.09 -11.15 -4.78
N THR A 129 11.63 -9.89 -4.80
CA THR A 129 12.40 -8.75 -5.32
C THR A 129 13.17 -7.98 -4.24
N LEU A 130 13.05 -8.41 -2.99
CA LEU A 130 13.69 -7.76 -1.84
C LEU A 130 15.09 -8.33 -1.58
N SER A 131 15.82 -7.68 -0.68
CA SER A 131 17.17 -8.09 -0.31
C SER A 131 17.17 -9.29 0.66
N PRO A 132 18.29 -10.04 0.73
CA PRO A 132 18.45 -11.11 1.73
C PRO A 132 18.27 -10.64 3.19
N ALA A 133 18.66 -9.41 3.51
CA ALA A 133 18.43 -8.83 4.83
C ALA A 133 16.93 -8.63 5.10
N ASP A 134 16.20 -8.10 4.11
CA ASP A 134 14.74 -7.94 4.23
C ASP A 134 14.03 -9.28 4.41
N TRP A 135 14.48 -10.37 3.74
CA TRP A 135 13.89 -11.70 3.93
C TRP A 135 14.04 -12.20 5.37
N GLY A 136 15.18 -11.95 6.02
CA GLY A 136 15.37 -12.25 7.44
C GLY A 136 14.37 -11.51 8.32
N ASP A 137 14.25 -10.20 8.12
CA ASP A 137 13.31 -9.35 8.87
C ASP A 137 11.84 -9.79 8.66
N ILE A 138 11.45 -10.11 7.41
CA ILE A 138 10.09 -10.56 7.07
C ILE A 138 9.78 -11.92 7.70
N ALA A 139 10.75 -12.84 7.73
CA ALA A 139 10.58 -14.18 8.31
C ALA A 139 10.20 -14.10 9.80
N GLU A 140 10.72 -13.11 10.52
CA GLU A 140 10.49 -12.88 11.95
C GLU A 140 9.30 -11.92 12.24
N ALA A 141 8.74 -11.30 11.21
CA ALA A 141 7.67 -10.32 11.37
C ALA A 141 6.31 -10.97 11.67
N HIS A 142 6.00 -11.21 12.94
CA HIS A 142 4.79 -11.92 13.40
C HIS A 142 3.45 -11.31 12.93
N GLY A 143 3.43 -10.02 12.59
CA GLY A 143 2.22 -9.35 12.06
C GLY A 143 1.90 -9.65 10.59
N LEU A 144 2.77 -10.35 9.87
CA LEU A 144 2.58 -10.67 8.46
C LEU A 144 1.91 -12.05 8.28
N ALA A 145 1.22 -12.22 7.17
CA ALA A 145 0.58 -13.49 6.82
C ALA A 145 1.61 -14.63 6.72
N ASP A 146 1.26 -15.82 7.22
CA ASP A 146 2.12 -16.99 7.24
C ASP A 146 2.73 -17.35 5.88
N PRO A 147 2.00 -17.31 4.75
CA PRO A 147 2.58 -17.59 3.44
C PRO A 147 3.72 -16.64 3.06
N VAL A 148 3.61 -15.35 3.42
CA VAL A 148 4.63 -14.34 3.13
C VAL A 148 5.89 -14.61 3.96
N ARG A 149 5.72 -14.91 5.26
CA ARG A 149 6.83 -15.25 6.16
C ARG A 149 7.51 -16.56 5.73
N ALA A 150 6.74 -17.56 5.34
CA ALA A 150 7.27 -18.84 4.86
C ALA A 150 8.10 -18.65 3.59
N SER A 151 7.60 -17.89 2.61
CA SER A 151 8.33 -17.56 1.39
C SER A 151 9.64 -16.82 1.68
N ALA A 152 9.62 -15.86 2.61
CA ALA A 152 10.81 -15.13 3.01
C ALA A 152 11.85 -16.03 3.68
N ARG A 153 11.44 -16.96 4.57
CA ARG A 153 12.34 -17.96 5.18
C ARG A 153 13.01 -18.83 4.14
N GLU A 154 12.26 -19.32 3.18
CA GLU A 154 12.79 -20.15 2.11
C GLU A 154 13.81 -19.40 1.24
N LEU A 155 13.52 -18.17 0.85
CA LEU A 155 14.43 -17.31 0.09
C LEU A 155 15.71 -17.01 0.89
N HIS A 156 15.56 -16.67 2.17
CA HIS A 156 16.67 -16.40 3.08
C HIS A 156 17.60 -17.62 3.23
N ALA A 157 17.02 -18.81 3.44
CA ALA A 157 17.76 -20.05 3.56
C ALA A 157 18.53 -20.39 2.27
N ARG A 158 17.92 -20.17 1.10
CA ARG A 158 18.57 -20.39 -0.22
C ARG A 158 19.70 -19.40 -0.50
N ALA A 159 19.63 -18.17 0.04
CA ALA A 159 20.66 -17.16 -0.16
C ALA A 159 22.00 -17.53 0.50
N GLY A 160 21.97 -18.35 1.55
CA GLY A 160 23.14 -18.84 2.28
C GLY A 160 23.90 -17.74 3.05
N PRO A 161 24.70 -18.09 4.06
CA PRO A 161 25.40 -17.11 4.90
C PRO A 161 26.48 -16.31 4.13
N HIS A 162 27.00 -16.83 3.03
CA HIS A 162 28.05 -16.15 2.26
C HIS A 162 27.55 -14.93 1.48
N ARG A 163 26.33 -14.98 0.93
CA ARG A 163 25.74 -13.86 0.17
C ARG A 163 25.22 -12.76 1.09
N ILE A 164 24.82 -13.12 2.30
CA ILE A 164 24.30 -12.15 3.30
C ILE A 164 25.40 -11.20 3.77
N ARG A 165 26.62 -11.70 3.97
CA ARG A 165 27.78 -10.88 4.39
C ARG A 165 28.20 -9.86 3.31
N GLN A 166 28.13 -10.20 2.03
CA GLN A 166 28.46 -9.27 0.96
C GLN A 166 27.39 -8.15 0.79
N ALA A 167 26.13 -8.42 1.11
CA ALA A 167 25.06 -7.43 1.04
C ALA A 167 25.08 -6.43 2.19
N VAL A 168 25.65 -6.79 3.34
CA VAL A 168 25.73 -5.96 4.57
C VAL A 168 27.07 -5.21 4.69
N GLY A 169 28.03 -5.43 3.76
CA GLY A 169 29.28 -4.66 3.73
C GLY A 169 30.24 -4.96 4.88
N LEU A 170 30.21 -6.17 5.46
CA LEU A 170 31.15 -6.66 6.49
C LEU A 170 32.24 -7.52 5.85
#